data_4e6558059296d0bc9522ad7686c8c3ba
#
_entry.id   4e6558059296d0bc9522ad7686c8c3ba
#
_cell.length_a   1.000
_cell.length_b   1.000
_cell.length_c   1.000
_cell.angle_alpha   90.00
_cell.angle_beta   90.00
_cell.angle_gamma   90.00
#
_symmetry.space_group_name_H-M   'P 1'
#
loop_
_entity.id
_entity.type
_entity.pdbx_description
1 polymer ?
#
loop_
_entity_poly.entity_id
_entity_poly.type
_entity_poly.pdbx_seq_one_letter_code
_entity_poly.pdbx_strand_id
1 'polypeptide(L)'
;MPGTEHCTWERVGAALVVTMSRPEARNALSGPMLVGLYDAWHEVDENPDIRCAVLTGAGGNFCAGADLKAMFGGGGDRPYAERWQQDPDLHWKALLRHYHLHKPLIAAVEGYAVAGGTEILQATHIRVAAASATFGIFEARRGLFPQGGSTVRLVRQIGYTAAMEMLLTARAYTAAEALSIGLVGRVVLDGEALPTALEIADTVAANGPLAVEAVLRSVRETECLPEDEALAKELEIGWPIFATEDAKEGTRAFAQKRPPQFQRR
;
A
#
# COMPACT_ATOMS: atom_id res chain seq x y z
N MET A 1 -20.56 -4.25 -6.01
CA MET A 1 -19.37 -3.56 -5.55
C MET A 1 -18.71 -2.91 -6.74
N PRO A 2 -18.14 -1.71 -6.62
CA PRO A 2 -17.34 -1.15 -7.69
C PRO A 2 -16.06 -1.96 -7.88
N GLY A 3 -15.45 -1.84 -9.07
CA GLY A 3 -14.22 -2.55 -9.42
C GLY A 3 -14.34 -3.44 -10.63
N THR A 4 -13.44 -4.42 -10.68
CA THR A 4 -13.40 -5.46 -11.70
C THR A 4 -13.70 -6.83 -11.08
N GLU A 5 -13.80 -7.87 -11.89
CA GLU A 5 -13.98 -9.25 -11.41
C GLU A 5 -12.84 -9.74 -10.50
N HIS A 6 -11.64 -9.12 -10.58
CA HIS A 6 -10.46 -9.52 -9.80
C HIS A 6 -10.06 -8.53 -8.72
N CYS A 7 -10.65 -7.33 -8.68
CA CYS A 7 -10.38 -6.34 -7.65
C CYS A 7 -11.65 -5.56 -7.34
N THR A 8 -12.06 -5.60 -6.09
CA THR A 8 -13.24 -4.88 -5.60
C THR A 8 -12.88 -3.98 -4.44
N TRP A 9 -13.73 -2.99 -4.16
CA TRP A 9 -13.58 -2.20 -2.95
C TRP A 9 -14.91 -1.82 -2.34
N GLU A 10 -14.86 -1.59 -1.05
CA GLU A 10 -15.99 -1.09 -0.27
C GLU A 10 -15.53 -0.11 0.79
N ARG A 11 -16.39 0.79 1.17
CA ARG A 11 -16.14 1.74 2.25
C ARG A 11 -16.53 1.13 3.58
N VAL A 12 -15.59 1.13 4.53
CA VAL A 12 -15.82 0.74 5.93
C VAL A 12 -15.42 1.93 6.80
N GLY A 13 -16.41 2.59 7.38
CA GLY A 13 -16.19 3.85 8.10
C GLY A 13 -15.59 4.93 7.18
N ALA A 14 -14.42 5.42 7.51
CA ALA A 14 -13.65 6.38 6.72
C ALA A 14 -12.50 5.71 5.91
N ALA A 15 -12.40 4.38 5.93
CA ALA A 15 -11.44 3.63 5.15
C ALA A 15 -12.07 3.05 3.87
N LEU A 16 -11.29 2.98 2.78
CA LEU A 16 -11.62 2.17 1.61
C LEU A 16 -10.89 0.84 1.71
N VAL A 17 -11.62 -0.26 1.85
CA VAL A 17 -11.06 -1.62 1.81
C VAL A 17 -10.99 -2.06 0.37
N VAL A 18 -9.76 -2.22 -0.14
CA VAL A 18 -9.46 -2.69 -1.49
C VAL A 18 -9.06 -4.17 -1.41
N THR A 19 -9.84 -5.03 -2.05
CA THR A 19 -9.66 -6.47 -1.99
C THR A 19 -9.24 -7.02 -3.35
N MET A 20 -8.04 -7.59 -3.40
CA MET A 20 -7.60 -8.44 -4.51
C MET A 20 -8.39 -9.76 -4.45
N SER A 21 -9.22 -10.05 -5.44
CA SER A 21 -10.24 -11.10 -5.40
C SER A 21 -10.14 -12.09 -6.56
N ARG A 22 -9.05 -12.88 -6.54
CA ARG A 22 -8.82 -14.01 -7.44
C ARG A 22 -8.21 -15.18 -6.66
N PRO A 23 -8.94 -15.73 -5.66
CA PRO A 23 -8.38 -16.68 -4.69
C PRO A 23 -7.88 -17.99 -5.35
N GLU A 24 -8.49 -18.46 -6.45
CA GLU A 24 -8.06 -19.65 -7.19
C GLU A 24 -6.65 -19.52 -7.78
N ALA A 25 -6.18 -18.29 -8.00
CA ALA A 25 -4.82 -17.97 -8.42
C ALA A 25 -4.00 -17.29 -7.30
N ARG A 26 -4.43 -17.39 -6.03
CA ARG A 26 -3.82 -16.72 -4.89
C ARG A 26 -3.62 -15.22 -5.14
N ASN A 27 -4.61 -14.60 -5.74
CA ASN A 27 -4.65 -13.17 -6.08
C ASN A 27 -3.46 -12.70 -6.95
N ALA A 28 -3.02 -13.56 -7.90
CA ALA A 28 -2.01 -13.18 -8.86
C ALA A 28 -2.48 -11.97 -9.71
N LEU A 29 -1.56 -11.05 -9.96
CA LEU A 29 -1.79 -9.79 -10.64
C LEU A 29 -2.11 -10.02 -12.12
N SER A 30 -3.38 -10.00 -12.46
CA SER A 30 -3.92 -10.09 -13.81
C SER A 30 -4.24 -8.69 -14.37
N GLY A 31 -4.56 -8.61 -15.67
CA GLY A 31 -5.00 -7.35 -16.27
C GLY A 31 -6.18 -6.70 -15.54
N PRO A 32 -7.30 -7.43 -15.33
CA PRO A 32 -8.42 -6.91 -14.53
C PRO A 32 -8.03 -6.48 -13.10
N MET A 33 -7.14 -7.24 -12.43
CA MET A 33 -6.64 -6.88 -11.11
C MET A 33 -5.95 -5.52 -11.13
N LEU A 34 -5.04 -5.29 -12.10
CA LEU A 34 -4.30 -4.05 -12.20
C LEU A 34 -5.20 -2.85 -12.53
N VAL A 35 -6.20 -3.04 -13.41
CA VAL A 35 -7.20 -2.00 -13.69
C VAL A 35 -8.00 -1.67 -12.43
N GLY A 36 -8.48 -2.67 -11.71
CA GLY A 36 -9.22 -2.45 -10.48
C GLY A 36 -8.39 -1.75 -9.38
N LEU A 37 -7.13 -2.13 -9.20
CA LEU A 37 -6.22 -1.44 -8.28
C LEU A 37 -6.02 0.03 -8.67
N TYR A 38 -5.78 0.30 -9.97
CA TYR A 38 -5.63 1.65 -10.48
C TYR A 38 -6.86 2.52 -10.18
N ASP A 39 -8.06 2.00 -10.46
CA ASP A 39 -9.32 2.72 -10.20
C ASP A 39 -9.56 2.93 -8.70
N ALA A 40 -9.21 1.93 -7.86
CA ALA A 40 -9.31 2.06 -6.42
C ALA A 40 -8.41 3.18 -5.86
N TRP A 41 -7.19 3.34 -6.40
CA TRP A 41 -6.30 4.40 -5.97
C TRP A 41 -6.84 5.80 -6.29
N HIS A 42 -7.47 5.96 -7.45
CA HIS A 42 -8.16 7.20 -7.79
C HIS A 42 -9.35 7.46 -6.84
N GLU A 43 -10.17 6.45 -6.57
CA GLU A 43 -11.27 6.57 -5.59
C GLU A 43 -10.74 6.99 -4.20
N VAL A 44 -9.60 6.42 -3.75
CA VAL A 44 -9.00 6.80 -2.47
C VAL A 44 -8.65 8.29 -2.47
N ASP A 45 -7.96 8.78 -3.50
CA ASP A 45 -7.45 10.15 -3.49
C ASP A 45 -8.53 11.20 -3.77
N GLU A 46 -9.48 10.91 -4.68
CA GLU A 46 -10.48 11.87 -5.14
C GLU A 46 -11.68 12.00 -4.17
N ASN A 47 -12.02 10.92 -3.46
CA ASN A 47 -13.18 10.92 -2.57
C ASN A 47 -12.83 11.57 -1.21
N PRO A 48 -13.41 12.76 -0.88
CA PRO A 48 -13.09 13.49 0.34
C PRO A 48 -13.50 12.77 1.64
N ASP A 49 -14.44 11.83 1.55
CA ASP A 49 -14.94 11.06 2.69
C ASP A 49 -14.00 9.90 3.08
N ILE A 50 -13.06 9.54 2.21
CA ILE A 50 -12.06 8.52 2.47
C ILE A 50 -10.84 9.18 3.11
N ARG A 51 -10.42 8.65 4.26
CA ARG A 51 -9.27 9.14 5.03
C ARG A 51 -8.01 8.28 4.85
N CYS A 52 -8.20 7.01 4.53
CA CYS A 52 -7.13 6.04 4.28
C CYS A 52 -7.66 4.85 3.48
N ALA A 53 -6.77 3.96 3.04
CA ALA A 53 -7.14 2.70 2.42
C ALA A 53 -6.54 1.51 3.16
N VAL A 54 -7.20 0.35 3.05
CA VAL A 54 -6.70 -0.95 3.49
C VAL A 54 -6.64 -1.86 2.28
N LEU A 55 -5.45 -2.38 1.94
CA LEU A 55 -5.26 -3.35 0.88
C LEU A 55 -5.18 -4.75 1.48
N THR A 56 -6.00 -5.66 0.97
CA THR A 56 -6.02 -7.07 1.38
C THR A 56 -6.25 -8.01 0.20
N GLY A 57 -6.22 -9.32 0.46
CA GLY A 57 -6.49 -10.36 -0.54
C GLY A 57 -7.57 -11.33 -0.07
N ALA A 58 -8.46 -11.73 -0.98
CA ALA A 58 -9.49 -12.72 -0.70
C ALA A 58 -8.92 -14.15 -0.60
N GLY A 59 -9.65 -15.05 0.09
CA GLY A 59 -9.33 -16.48 0.13
C GLY A 59 -8.05 -16.82 0.90
N GLY A 60 -7.68 -16.03 1.92
CA GLY A 60 -6.57 -16.33 2.83
C GLY A 60 -5.17 -16.15 2.21
N ASN A 61 -5.04 -15.40 1.12
CA ASN A 61 -3.75 -15.01 0.54
C ASN A 61 -3.79 -13.53 0.17
N PHE A 62 -2.68 -12.85 0.38
CA PHE A 62 -2.54 -11.47 -0.06
C PHE A 62 -2.35 -11.41 -1.58
N CYS A 63 -1.19 -11.82 -2.09
CA CYS A 63 -0.91 -11.81 -3.53
C CYS A 63 0.30 -12.69 -3.88
N ALA A 64 0.16 -13.55 -4.87
CA ALA A 64 1.23 -14.44 -5.35
C ALA A 64 2.15 -13.83 -6.42
N GLY A 65 2.01 -12.52 -6.71
CA GLY A 65 2.81 -11.82 -7.73
C GLY A 65 2.17 -11.80 -9.10
N ALA A 66 2.98 -11.54 -10.13
CA ALA A 66 2.49 -11.43 -11.50
C ALA A 66 1.90 -12.75 -12.03
N ASP A 67 0.82 -12.65 -12.80
CA ASP A 67 0.29 -13.79 -13.55
C ASP A 67 1.19 -14.12 -14.75
N LEU A 68 2.19 -14.97 -14.50
CA LEU A 68 3.16 -15.37 -15.53
C LEU A 68 2.51 -16.10 -16.71
N LYS A 69 1.39 -16.81 -16.48
CA LYS A 69 0.66 -17.48 -17.56
C LYS A 69 0.05 -16.46 -18.51
N ALA A 70 -0.54 -15.39 -17.97
CA ALA A 70 -1.08 -14.31 -18.78
C ALA A 70 0.02 -13.50 -19.47
N MET A 71 1.18 -13.29 -18.83
CA MET A 71 2.30 -12.55 -19.41
C MET A 71 2.97 -13.25 -20.59
N PHE A 72 3.18 -14.59 -20.50
CA PHE A 72 3.95 -15.34 -21.48
C PHE A 72 3.10 -16.30 -22.33
N GLY A 73 1.82 -16.48 -21.99
CA GLY A 73 0.94 -17.46 -22.62
C GLY A 73 0.32 -17.05 -23.97
N GLY A 74 0.62 -15.89 -24.51
CA GLY A 74 0.25 -15.42 -25.84
C GLY A 74 -1.25 -15.45 -26.17
N GLY A 75 -1.91 -14.29 -26.25
CA GLY A 75 -3.08 -14.08 -27.09
C GLY A 75 -4.40 -14.67 -26.61
N GLY A 76 -4.93 -14.17 -25.50
CA GLY A 76 -6.37 -14.16 -25.27
C GLY A 76 -6.89 -12.73 -25.44
N ASP A 77 -8.20 -12.57 -25.56
CA ASP A 77 -8.84 -11.26 -25.40
C ASP A 77 -8.25 -10.61 -24.17
N ARG A 78 -7.72 -9.40 -24.34
CA ARG A 78 -7.18 -8.65 -23.22
C ARG A 78 -8.33 -7.86 -22.61
N PRO A 79 -8.92 -8.31 -21.50
CA PRO A 79 -9.94 -7.53 -20.82
C PRO A 79 -9.39 -6.13 -20.56
N TYR A 80 -10.23 -5.11 -20.80
CA TYR A 80 -9.85 -3.72 -20.61
C TYR A 80 -8.74 -3.20 -21.55
N ALA A 81 -8.60 -3.76 -22.76
CA ALA A 81 -7.56 -3.36 -23.73
C ALA A 81 -7.58 -1.85 -24.02
N GLU A 82 -8.75 -1.22 -24.06
CA GLU A 82 -8.92 0.23 -24.25
C GLU A 82 -8.27 1.03 -23.12
N ARG A 83 -8.36 0.56 -21.88
CA ARG A 83 -7.74 1.21 -20.71
C ARG A 83 -6.21 1.23 -20.82
N TRP A 84 -5.63 0.13 -21.33
CA TRP A 84 -4.20 0.04 -21.59
C TRP A 84 -3.73 0.90 -22.76
N GLN A 85 -4.60 1.12 -23.77
CA GLN A 85 -4.31 2.03 -24.87
C GLN A 85 -4.35 3.49 -24.42
N GLN A 86 -5.30 3.85 -23.56
CA GLN A 86 -5.43 5.20 -22.99
C GLN A 86 -4.30 5.53 -22.02
N ASP A 87 -3.87 4.56 -21.22
CA ASP A 87 -2.78 4.71 -20.25
C ASP A 87 -1.83 3.50 -20.29
N PRO A 88 -0.79 3.54 -21.14
CA PRO A 88 0.22 2.47 -21.22
C PRO A 88 0.98 2.23 -19.92
N ASP A 89 0.97 3.20 -19.00
CA ASP A 89 1.63 3.17 -17.71
C ASP A 89 0.72 2.64 -16.57
N LEU A 90 -0.52 2.29 -16.88
CA LEU A 90 -1.54 1.88 -15.91
C LEU A 90 -1.02 0.80 -14.93
N HIS A 91 -0.31 -0.21 -15.41
CA HIS A 91 0.20 -1.29 -14.56
C HIS A 91 1.20 -0.81 -13.50
N TRP A 92 2.08 0.15 -13.85
CA TRP A 92 3.02 0.72 -12.90
C TRP A 92 2.33 1.64 -11.89
N LYS A 93 1.29 2.34 -12.32
CA LYS A 93 0.43 3.14 -11.43
C LYS A 93 -0.37 2.24 -10.49
N ALA A 94 -0.93 1.14 -10.99
CA ALA A 94 -1.62 0.13 -10.17
C ALA A 94 -0.72 -0.45 -9.08
N LEU A 95 0.57 -0.68 -9.38
CA LEU A 95 1.57 -1.16 -8.43
C LEU A 95 2.21 -0.04 -7.58
N LEU A 96 1.65 1.17 -7.65
CA LEU A 96 2.16 2.34 -6.91
C LEU A 96 3.66 2.61 -7.18
N ARG A 97 4.11 2.32 -8.40
CA ARG A 97 5.46 2.64 -8.84
C ARG A 97 5.54 4.06 -9.42
N HIS A 98 4.56 4.44 -10.23
CA HIS A 98 4.45 5.74 -10.89
C HIS A 98 3.21 6.54 -10.43
N TYR A 99 2.56 6.08 -9.37
CA TYR A 99 1.47 6.76 -8.71
C TYR A 99 1.73 6.81 -7.21
N HIS A 100 1.51 7.95 -6.60
CA HIS A 100 1.70 8.14 -5.16
C HIS A 100 0.39 8.55 -4.52
N LEU A 101 -0.15 7.67 -3.68
CA LEU A 101 -1.30 7.99 -2.86
C LEU A 101 -0.99 9.18 -1.95
N HIS A 102 -1.94 10.10 -1.86
CA HIS A 102 -1.88 11.21 -0.93
C HIS A 102 -2.40 10.83 0.46
N LYS A 103 -3.14 9.73 0.54
CA LYS A 103 -3.73 9.21 1.78
C LYS A 103 -3.05 7.93 2.23
N PRO A 104 -3.06 7.62 3.54
CA PRO A 104 -2.41 6.41 4.08
C PRO A 104 -2.97 5.14 3.45
N LEU A 105 -2.07 4.19 3.18
CA LEU A 105 -2.38 2.85 2.73
C LEU A 105 -1.85 1.84 3.75
N ILE A 106 -2.74 1.01 4.27
CA ILE A 106 -2.45 -0.04 5.25
C ILE A 106 -2.56 -1.38 4.54
N ALA A 107 -1.60 -2.28 4.71
CA ALA A 107 -1.70 -3.65 4.21
C ALA A 107 -2.17 -4.59 5.31
N ALA A 108 -3.15 -5.44 4.98
CA ALA A 108 -3.62 -6.56 5.79
C ALA A 108 -3.27 -7.87 5.06
N VAL A 109 -2.25 -8.56 5.55
CA VAL A 109 -1.60 -9.67 4.83
C VAL A 109 -1.95 -11.00 5.48
N GLU A 110 -2.69 -11.83 4.76
CA GLU A 110 -2.87 -13.25 5.06
C GLU A 110 -2.07 -14.09 4.05
N GLY A 111 -1.56 -15.25 4.47
CA GLY A 111 -0.91 -16.23 3.61
C GLY A 111 0.21 -15.65 2.74
N TYR A 112 0.16 -15.87 1.44
CA TYR A 112 1.25 -15.48 0.53
C TYR A 112 1.20 -14.01 0.12
N ALA A 113 2.30 -13.28 0.39
CA ALA A 113 2.64 -11.98 -0.16
C ALA A 113 4.02 -12.10 -0.83
N VAL A 114 4.08 -12.62 -2.07
CA VAL A 114 5.35 -13.00 -2.71
C VAL A 114 5.52 -12.37 -4.10
N ALA A 115 6.76 -12.22 -4.54
CA ALA A 115 7.10 -11.61 -5.83
C ALA A 115 6.43 -10.23 -5.96
N GLY A 116 5.66 -9.95 -7.02
CA GLY A 116 4.89 -8.71 -7.16
C GLY A 116 3.98 -8.38 -5.97
N GLY A 117 3.55 -9.40 -5.19
CA GLY A 117 2.80 -9.21 -3.94
C GLY A 117 3.65 -8.59 -2.83
N THR A 118 4.92 -8.98 -2.69
CA THR A 118 5.86 -8.28 -1.81
C THR A 118 6.23 -6.91 -2.38
N GLU A 119 6.23 -6.74 -3.71
CA GLU A 119 6.55 -5.46 -4.33
C GLU A 119 5.49 -4.39 -4.05
N ILE A 120 4.19 -4.71 -4.21
CA ILE A 120 3.11 -3.77 -3.87
C ILE A 120 3.03 -3.52 -2.37
N LEU A 121 3.34 -4.53 -1.54
CA LEU A 121 3.43 -4.38 -0.08
C LEU A 121 4.42 -3.28 0.32
N GLN A 122 5.56 -3.18 -0.36
CA GLN A 122 6.57 -2.14 -0.09
C GLN A 122 6.09 -0.71 -0.40
N ALA A 123 5.01 -0.56 -1.15
CA ALA A 123 4.38 0.74 -1.42
C ALA A 123 3.36 1.13 -0.35
N THR A 124 3.05 0.25 0.60
CA THR A 124 2.13 0.54 1.72
C THR A 124 2.87 1.17 2.89
N HIS A 125 2.16 1.97 3.69
CA HIS A 125 2.73 2.74 4.79
C HIS A 125 2.74 1.98 6.11
N ILE A 126 1.68 1.20 6.38
CA ILE A 126 1.54 0.39 7.60
C ILE A 126 1.23 -1.04 7.17
N ARG A 127 1.86 -2.03 7.83
CA ARG A 127 1.77 -3.42 7.41
C ARG A 127 1.48 -4.32 8.58
N VAL A 128 0.32 -5.00 8.52
CA VAL A 128 -0.12 -6.01 9.46
C VAL A 128 -0.11 -7.36 8.77
N ALA A 129 0.51 -8.36 9.36
CA ALA A 129 0.62 -9.70 8.80
C ALA A 129 0.07 -10.74 9.75
N ALA A 130 -0.61 -11.75 9.23
CA ALA A 130 -0.95 -12.96 9.96
C ALA A 130 0.31 -13.78 10.30
N ALA A 131 0.29 -14.55 11.36
CA ALA A 131 1.42 -15.36 11.81
C ALA A 131 1.87 -16.39 10.76
N SER A 132 0.95 -16.92 9.95
CA SER A 132 1.24 -17.86 8.86
C SER A 132 1.68 -17.17 7.56
N ALA A 133 1.72 -15.84 7.50
CA ALA A 133 2.06 -15.12 6.28
C ALA A 133 3.49 -15.40 5.82
N THR A 134 3.66 -15.48 4.50
CA THR A 134 4.94 -15.77 3.85
C THR A 134 5.28 -14.69 2.85
N PHE A 135 6.51 -14.20 2.90
CA PHE A 135 7.04 -13.12 2.06
C PHE A 135 8.22 -13.59 1.22
N GLY A 136 8.54 -12.86 0.16
CA GLY A 136 9.75 -13.10 -0.61
C GLY A 136 9.71 -12.52 -2.00
N ILE A 137 10.89 -12.23 -2.54
CA ILE A 137 11.12 -11.77 -3.91
C ILE A 137 11.66 -12.96 -4.70
N PHE A 138 10.80 -13.63 -5.47
CA PHE A 138 11.11 -14.93 -6.08
C PHE A 138 11.55 -14.85 -7.54
N GLU A 139 11.67 -13.66 -8.08
CA GLU A 139 11.99 -13.40 -9.48
C GLU A 139 13.29 -14.03 -9.90
N ALA A 140 14.36 -13.89 -9.10
CA ALA A 140 15.69 -14.43 -9.41
C ALA A 140 15.69 -15.95 -9.60
N ARG A 141 14.86 -16.71 -8.90
CA ARG A 141 14.70 -18.17 -9.11
C ARG A 141 14.19 -18.54 -10.50
N ARG A 142 13.60 -17.58 -11.22
CA ARG A 142 13.02 -17.76 -12.55
C ARG A 142 13.80 -17.02 -13.63
N GLY A 143 14.97 -16.49 -13.29
CA GLY A 143 15.76 -15.67 -14.21
C GLY A 143 15.09 -14.32 -14.54
N LEU A 144 14.16 -13.86 -13.69
CA LEU A 144 13.46 -12.60 -13.83
C LEU A 144 14.03 -11.54 -12.90
N PHE A 145 13.74 -10.29 -13.19
CA PHE A 145 14.12 -9.14 -12.39
C PHE A 145 12.88 -8.55 -11.69
N PRO A 146 12.94 -8.20 -10.38
CA PRO A 146 11.82 -7.59 -9.66
C PRO A 146 11.66 -6.12 -10.05
N GLN A 147 10.75 -5.86 -10.99
CA GLN A 147 10.55 -4.52 -11.56
C GLN A 147 9.56 -3.63 -10.79
N GLY A 148 8.80 -4.17 -9.83
CA GLY A 148 7.83 -3.41 -9.05
C GLY A 148 8.44 -2.48 -7.99
N GLY A 149 9.77 -2.43 -7.90
CA GLY A 149 10.49 -1.47 -7.05
C GLY A 149 11.34 -2.06 -5.94
N SER A 150 11.41 -3.39 -5.80
CA SER A 150 12.06 -4.06 -4.66
C SER A 150 13.55 -3.73 -4.52
N THR A 151 14.30 -3.62 -5.62
CA THR A 151 15.74 -3.30 -5.57
C THR A 151 16.03 -1.89 -5.04
N VAL A 152 15.04 -1.01 -5.05
CA VAL A 152 15.13 0.35 -4.53
C VAL A 152 14.54 0.45 -3.13
N ARG A 153 13.29 -0.03 -2.96
CA ARG A 153 12.53 0.15 -1.72
C ARG A 153 13.04 -0.71 -0.57
N LEU A 154 13.38 -1.99 -0.82
CA LEU A 154 13.82 -2.89 0.25
C LEU A 154 15.09 -2.38 0.95
N VAL A 155 16.08 -1.94 0.18
CA VAL A 155 17.34 -1.44 0.75
C VAL A 155 17.10 -0.27 1.71
N ARG A 156 16.11 0.57 1.41
CA ARG A 156 15.74 1.72 2.24
C ARG A 156 14.92 1.32 3.47
N GLN A 157 14.05 0.31 3.32
CA GLN A 157 13.06 -0.06 4.34
C GLN A 157 13.59 -1.08 5.35
N ILE A 158 14.38 -2.07 4.90
CA ILE A 158 14.88 -3.16 5.77
C ILE A 158 16.42 -3.20 5.87
N GLY A 159 17.09 -2.23 5.25
CA GLY A 159 18.54 -2.14 5.23
C GLY A 159 19.21 -3.06 4.20
N TYR A 160 20.47 -2.76 3.90
CA TYR A 160 21.20 -3.37 2.78
C TYR A 160 21.33 -4.90 2.90
N THR A 161 21.80 -5.39 4.06
CA THR A 161 22.10 -6.83 4.24
C THR A 161 20.85 -7.70 4.12
N ALA A 162 19.77 -7.33 4.80
CA ALA A 162 18.49 -8.07 4.75
C ALA A 162 17.88 -8.01 3.34
N ALA A 163 17.93 -6.85 2.69
CA ALA A 163 17.44 -6.69 1.33
C ALA A 163 18.22 -7.54 0.34
N MET A 164 19.56 -7.56 0.42
CA MET A 164 20.39 -8.37 -0.47
C MET A 164 20.19 -9.87 -0.25
N GLU A 165 20.02 -10.32 1.00
CA GLU A 165 19.68 -11.71 1.26
C GLU A 165 18.35 -12.09 0.61
N MET A 166 17.28 -11.28 0.81
CA MET A 166 15.96 -11.53 0.22
C MET A 166 16.01 -11.55 -1.31
N LEU A 167 16.69 -10.58 -1.93
CA LEU A 167 16.75 -10.41 -3.38
C LEU A 167 17.60 -11.49 -4.06
N LEU A 168 18.77 -11.82 -3.50
CA LEU A 168 19.75 -12.71 -4.16
C LEU A 168 19.45 -14.17 -3.90
N THR A 169 19.01 -14.54 -2.69
CA THR A 169 18.67 -15.94 -2.37
C THR A 169 17.27 -16.30 -2.86
N ALA A 170 16.42 -15.30 -3.03
CA ALA A 170 14.99 -15.46 -3.35
C ALA A 170 14.29 -16.47 -2.42
N ARG A 171 14.74 -16.62 -1.16
CA ARG A 171 14.11 -17.50 -0.18
C ARG A 171 12.78 -16.94 0.34
N ALA A 172 11.99 -17.81 0.90
CA ALA A 172 10.80 -17.40 1.64
C ALA A 172 11.19 -16.90 3.04
N TYR A 173 10.44 -15.92 3.52
CA TYR A 173 10.50 -15.36 4.88
C TYR A 173 9.18 -15.61 5.58
N THR A 174 9.24 -16.06 6.81
CA THR A 174 8.08 -16.14 7.71
C THR A 174 7.65 -14.75 8.18
N ALA A 175 6.45 -14.64 8.74
CA ALA A 175 5.97 -13.39 9.34
C ALA A 175 6.89 -12.90 10.48
N ALA A 176 7.42 -13.83 11.29
CA ALA A 176 8.35 -13.50 12.37
C ALA A 176 9.69 -12.94 11.86
N GLU A 177 10.25 -13.54 10.79
CA GLU A 177 11.45 -13.00 10.13
C GLU A 177 11.16 -11.64 9.50
N ALA A 178 10.02 -11.49 8.81
CA ALA A 178 9.60 -10.23 8.20
C ALA A 178 9.44 -9.10 9.24
N LEU A 179 8.92 -9.42 10.43
CA LEU A 179 8.87 -8.49 11.56
C LEU A 179 10.27 -8.13 12.06
N SER A 180 11.14 -9.13 12.22
CA SER A 180 12.50 -8.90 12.75
C SER A 180 13.36 -7.99 11.88
N ILE A 181 13.15 -8.00 10.56
CA ILE A 181 13.87 -7.15 9.61
C ILE A 181 13.12 -5.84 9.27
N GLY A 182 11.95 -5.60 9.86
CA GLY A 182 11.16 -4.39 9.62
C GLY A 182 10.38 -4.38 8.31
N LEU A 183 10.22 -5.52 7.62
CA LEU A 183 9.38 -5.60 6.41
C LEU A 183 7.89 -5.43 6.76
N VAL A 184 7.46 -5.93 7.91
CA VAL A 184 6.12 -5.70 8.48
C VAL A 184 6.25 -5.10 9.88
N GLY A 185 5.26 -4.29 10.28
CA GLY A 185 5.27 -3.59 11.57
C GLY A 185 4.53 -4.34 12.68
N ARG A 186 3.67 -5.30 12.33
CA ARG A 186 2.87 -6.06 13.28
C ARG A 186 2.57 -7.46 12.77
N VAL A 187 2.63 -8.44 13.67
CA VAL A 187 2.19 -9.82 13.43
C VAL A 187 1.04 -10.15 14.38
N VAL A 188 -0.03 -10.73 13.86
CA VAL A 188 -1.26 -11.08 14.56
C VAL A 188 -1.63 -12.54 14.27
N LEU A 189 -2.66 -13.07 14.94
CA LEU A 189 -3.17 -14.41 14.64
C LEU A 189 -3.77 -14.46 13.22
N ASP A 190 -3.82 -15.65 12.65
CA ASP A 190 -4.43 -15.88 11.33
C ASP A 190 -5.92 -15.47 11.35
N GLY A 191 -6.34 -14.74 10.35
CA GLY A 191 -7.67 -14.14 10.26
C GLY A 191 -7.80 -12.76 10.92
N GLU A 192 -6.80 -12.32 11.70
CA GLU A 192 -6.86 -11.04 12.44
C GLU A 192 -6.15 -9.87 11.69
N ALA A 193 -5.55 -10.12 10.52
CA ALA A 193 -4.83 -9.06 9.82
C ALA A 193 -5.76 -7.93 9.36
N LEU A 194 -6.91 -8.24 8.75
CA LEU A 194 -7.86 -7.23 8.31
C LEU A 194 -8.56 -6.51 9.46
N PRO A 195 -9.10 -7.19 10.50
CA PRO A 195 -9.63 -6.52 11.69
C PRO A 195 -8.64 -5.53 12.31
N THR A 196 -7.39 -5.97 12.53
CA THR A 196 -6.35 -5.10 13.10
C THR A 196 -6.01 -3.92 12.19
N ALA A 197 -5.97 -4.13 10.86
CA ALA A 197 -5.73 -3.04 9.92
C ALA A 197 -6.86 -2.01 9.94
N LEU A 198 -8.11 -2.43 10.14
CA LEU A 198 -9.27 -1.53 10.28
C LEU A 198 -9.21 -0.72 11.57
N GLU A 199 -8.80 -1.31 12.71
CA GLU A 199 -8.56 -0.57 13.95
C GLU A 199 -7.49 0.53 13.78
N ILE A 200 -6.42 0.22 13.04
CA ILE A 200 -5.40 1.19 12.70
C ILE A 200 -5.97 2.28 11.77
N ALA A 201 -6.79 1.88 10.78
CA ALA A 201 -7.45 2.82 9.87
C ALA A 201 -8.36 3.80 10.62
N ASP A 202 -9.13 3.34 11.59
CA ASP A 202 -9.96 4.19 12.46
C ASP A 202 -9.09 5.18 13.25
N THR A 203 -7.96 4.71 13.79
CA THR A 203 -7.00 5.57 14.49
C THR A 203 -6.42 6.65 13.57
N VAL A 204 -6.05 6.29 12.35
CA VAL A 204 -5.55 7.22 11.33
C VAL A 204 -6.65 8.22 10.93
N ALA A 205 -7.87 7.73 10.71
CA ALA A 205 -9.00 8.54 10.30
C ALA A 205 -9.46 9.57 11.36
N ALA A 206 -9.19 9.29 12.63
CA ALA A 206 -9.45 10.22 13.74
C ALA A 206 -8.49 11.41 13.78
N ASN A 207 -7.37 11.38 13.06
CA ASN A 207 -6.40 12.46 12.98
C ASN A 207 -6.80 13.51 11.92
N GLY A 208 -6.20 14.72 12.04
CA GLY A 208 -6.40 15.78 11.05
C GLY A 208 -5.92 15.36 9.65
N PRO A 209 -6.82 15.29 8.65
CA PRO A 209 -6.47 14.69 7.36
C PRO A 209 -5.38 15.46 6.61
N LEU A 210 -5.43 16.79 6.62
CA LEU A 210 -4.39 17.62 5.98
C LEU A 210 -3.02 17.41 6.63
N ALA A 211 -2.98 17.22 7.95
CA ALA A 211 -1.74 16.93 8.66
C ALA A 211 -1.19 15.55 8.28
N VAL A 212 -2.04 14.52 8.21
CA VAL A 212 -1.65 13.16 7.81
C VAL A 212 -1.13 13.15 6.37
N GLU A 213 -1.80 13.81 5.45
CA GLU A 213 -1.38 13.96 4.06
C GLU A 213 -0.04 14.72 3.94
N ALA A 214 0.15 15.78 4.73
CA ALA A 214 1.40 16.54 4.77
C ALA A 214 2.57 15.69 5.30
N VAL A 215 2.34 14.84 6.31
CA VAL A 215 3.36 13.88 6.80
C VAL A 215 3.79 12.93 5.69
N LEU A 216 2.86 12.30 4.97
CA LEU A 216 3.19 11.40 3.86
C LEU A 216 3.96 12.12 2.75
N ARG A 217 3.53 13.34 2.41
CA ARG A 217 4.19 14.17 1.43
C ARG A 217 5.61 14.52 1.85
N SER A 218 5.78 14.96 3.10
CA SER A 218 7.07 15.35 3.65
C SER A 218 8.06 14.18 3.60
N VAL A 219 7.70 13.02 4.16
CA VAL A 219 8.55 11.83 4.16
C VAL A 219 8.98 11.47 2.73
N ARG A 220 8.06 11.46 1.77
CA ARG A 220 8.35 11.13 0.38
C ARG A 220 9.27 12.15 -0.30
N GLU A 221 9.00 13.45 -0.13
CA GLU A 221 9.72 14.51 -0.83
C GLU A 221 11.11 14.77 -0.24
N THR A 222 11.34 14.33 1.02
CA THR A 222 12.61 14.53 1.70
C THR A 222 13.54 13.31 1.71
N GLU A 223 13.03 12.11 1.37
CA GLU A 223 13.74 10.82 1.52
C GLU A 223 15.14 10.78 0.89
N CYS A 224 15.37 11.52 -0.18
CA CYS A 224 16.64 11.50 -0.91
C CYS A 224 17.42 12.83 -0.81
N LEU A 225 16.97 13.76 0.01
CA LEU A 225 17.62 15.05 0.18
C LEU A 225 18.70 14.99 1.28
N PRO A 226 19.76 15.81 1.20
CA PRO A 226 20.61 16.10 2.34
C PRO A 226 19.79 16.65 3.52
N GLU A 227 20.22 16.39 4.75
CA GLU A 227 19.43 16.71 5.96
C GLU A 227 18.99 18.17 6.02
N ASP A 228 19.87 19.13 5.76
CA ASP A 228 19.54 20.56 5.81
C ASP A 228 18.48 20.94 4.76
N GLU A 229 18.57 20.37 3.55
CA GLU A 229 17.59 20.58 2.50
C GLU A 229 16.25 19.89 2.84
N ALA A 230 16.31 18.69 3.42
CA ALA A 230 15.15 17.94 3.88
C ALA A 230 14.38 18.70 4.96
N LEU A 231 15.07 19.25 5.97
CA LEU A 231 14.46 20.04 7.03
C LEU A 231 13.86 21.36 6.52
N ALA A 232 14.51 22.01 5.56
CA ALA A 232 13.94 23.19 4.90
C ALA A 232 12.65 22.84 4.13
N LYS A 233 12.65 21.72 3.41
CA LYS A 233 11.49 21.22 2.67
C LYS A 233 10.35 20.79 3.59
N GLU A 234 10.65 20.16 4.72
CA GLU A 234 9.68 19.81 5.77
C GLU A 234 8.93 21.04 6.26
N LEU A 235 9.64 22.15 6.56
CA LEU A 235 9.01 23.41 6.98
C LEU A 235 8.10 24.00 5.91
N GLU A 236 8.52 23.96 4.63
CA GLU A 236 7.70 24.44 3.51
C GLU A 236 6.37 23.66 3.43
N ILE A 237 6.40 22.33 3.64
CA ILE A 237 5.23 21.45 3.59
C ILE A 237 4.38 21.60 4.87
N GLY A 238 5.02 21.61 6.04
CA GLY A 238 4.32 21.57 7.32
C GLY A 238 3.75 22.90 7.77
N TRP A 239 4.42 24.01 7.48
CA TRP A 239 4.02 25.32 7.98
C TRP A 239 2.59 25.75 7.58
N PRO A 240 2.12 25.53 6.35
CA PRO A 240 0.74 25.84 5.95
C PRO A 240 -0.33 25.11 6.77
N ILE A 241 -0.02 23.92 7.33
CA ILE A 241 -0.98 23.14 8.10
C ILE A 241 -1.42 23.88 9.37
N PHE A 242 -0.55 24.65 9.99
CA PHE A 242 -0.86 25.42 11.20
C PHE A 242 -1.89 26.55 10.96
N ALA A 243 -2.09 26.95 9.72
CA ALA A 243 -3.07 27.99 9.34
C ALA A 243 -4.47 27.42 9.05
N THR A 244 -4.63 26.08 8.99
CA THR A 244 -5.89 25.42 8.64
C THR A 244 -6.96 25.54 9.74
N GLU A 245 -8.22 25.42 9.36
CA GLU A 245 -9.32 25.34 10.34
C GLU A 245 -9.24 24.04 11.17
N ASP A 246 -8.75 22.96 10.58
CA ASP A 246 -8.52 21.69 11.29
C ASP A 246 -7.47 21.85 12.41
N ALA A 247 -6.40 22.62 12.19
CA ALA A 247 -5.40 22.91 13.23
C ALA A 247 -6.01 23.70 14.41
N LYS A 248 -6.86 24.68 14.10
CA LYS A 248 -7.60 25.46 15.10
C LYS A 248 -8.59 24.58 15.87
N GLU A 249 -9.31 23.72 15.17
CA GLU A 249 -10.24 22.77 15.77
C GLU A 249 -9.51 21.77 16.67
N GLY A 250 -8.40 21.19 16.21
CA GLY A 250 -7.59 20.26 17.01
C GLY A 250 -7.12 20.89 18.33
N THR A 251 -6.60 22.11 18.26
CA THR A 251 -6.17 22.88 19.45
C THR A 251 -7.32 23.17 20.40
N ARG A 252 -8.48 23.57 19.86
CA ARG A 252 -9.70 23.85 20.63
C ARG A 252 -10.24 22.58 21.29
N ALA A 253 -10.35 21.49 20.55
CA ALA A 253 -10.85 20.20 21.05
C ALA A 253 -9.96 19.67 22.18
N PHE A 254 -8.64 19.77 22.02
CA PHE A 254 -7.68 19.40 23.07
C PHE A 254 -7.90 20.21 24.37
N ALA A 255 -8.00 21.55 24.27
CA ALA A 255 -8.26 22.41 25.41
C ALA A 255 -9.61 22.09 26.10
N GLN A 256 -10.61 21.70 25.32
CA GLN A 256 -11.97 21.33 25.78
C GLN A 256 -12.09 19.86 26.21
N LYS A 257 -11.04 19.05 26.09
CA LYS A 257 -11.02 17.60 26.40
C LYS A 257 -12.14 16.84 25.69
N ARG A 258 -12.40 17.15 24.43
CA ARG A 258 -13.36 16.46 23.56
C ARG A 258 -12.68 15.94 22.28
N PRO A 259 -13.29 14.96 21.58
CA PRO A 259 -12.84 14.59 20.26
C PRO A 259 -12.92 15.75 19.27
N PRO A 260 -11.92 15.92 18.38
CA PRO A 260 -11.96 16.91 17.32
C PRO A 260 -12.93 16.52 16.20
N GLN A 261 -13.39 17.54 15.45
CA GLN A 261 -14.25 17.34 14.26
C GLN A 261 -13.57 17.96 13.04
N PHE A 262 -12.65 17.22 12.46
CA PHE A 262 -11.88 17.67 11.32
C PHE A 262 -12.71 17.64 10.02
N GLN A 263 -12.53 18.68 9.18
CA GLN A 263 -13.31 18.89 7.96
C GLN A 263 -12.45 19.03 6.71
N ARG A 264 -11.14 18.75 6.81
CA ARG A 264 -10.16 18.87 5.72
C ARG A 264 -10.10 20.30 5.13
N ARG A 265 -10.04 21.31 5.98
CA ARG A 265 -9.95 22.72 5.57
C ARG A 265 -9.21 23.62 6.59
#